data_087130bc10c613e1c061f92742301a89
#
_entry.id   087130bc10c613e1c061f92742301a89
#
_cell.length_a   1.000
_cell.length_b   1.000
_cell.length_c   1.000
_cell.angle_alpha   90.00
_cell.angle_beta   90.00
_cell.angle_gamma   90.00
#
_symmetry.space_group_name_H-M   'P 1'
#
loop_
_entity.id
_entity.type
_entity.pdbx_description
1 polymer ?
#
loop_
_entity_poly.entity_id
_entity_poly.type
_entity_poly.pdbx_seq_one_letter_code
_entity_poly.pdbx_strand_id
1 'polypeptide(L)'
;MAAGLLKGFDVRLYDKTAIVTGGAGGIGRGITRAFVKEGANVLVVDINDDAGDALAAELGEQVRYLHSDISVEANAASIVAAAVEAFGHLDVLVNNAHASRQAPLLETTGDMMDLSFSTGFYPTFWLMKAAHPHLAERDGSVINFASGAGIDGSPTQASYAAAKEAIRAISRVAANEWARDGINVNVISPLALTEGVEAYIEANPGIEKRLLSGTPMRRFGDPESDIGRVAVFLASDDASYMTGQTMMVDGGGLMLR
;
A
#
# COMPACT_ATOMS: atom_id res chain seq x y z
N MET A 1 -8.46 -8.21 34.60
CA MET A 1 -9.91 -8.22 34.32
C MET A 1 -10.30 -7.04 33.42
N ALA A 2 -9.72 -6.95 32.19
CA ALA A 2 -10.11 -5.95 31.20
C ALA A 2 -10.36 -6.54 29.80
N ALA A 3 -10.27 -7.85 29.64
CA ALA A 3 -10.45 -8.54 28.35
C ALA A 3 -11.92 -8.87 27.99
N GLY A 4 -12.88 -8.35 28.71
CA GLY A 4 -14.30 -8.73 28.60
C GLY A 4 -15.25 -7.72 27.97
N LEU A 5 -14.79 -6.53 27.59
CA LEU A 5 -15.68 -5.41 27.22
C LEU A 5 -15.69 -5.02 25.74
N LEU A 6 -14.88 -5.65 24.88
CA LEU A 6 -14.85 -5.34 23.43
C LEU A 6 -15.57 -6.37 22.55
N LYS A 7 -16.39 -7.27 23.10
CA LYS A 7 -17.21 -8.24 22.33
C LYS A 7 -18.43 -7.62 21.62
N GLY A 8 -18.43 -6.32 21.35
CA GLY A 8 -19.56 -5.61 20.74
C GLY A 8 -19.24 -4.81 19.49
N PHE A 9 -18.00 -4.75 19.07
CA PHE A 9 -17.61 -4.16 17.79
C PHE A 9 -16.89 -5.24 16.99
N ASP A 10 -17.35 -5.48 15.78
CA ASP A 10 -16.75 -6.37 14.79
C ASP A 10 -15.42 -5.75 14.31
N VAL A 11 -14.35 -5.87 15.13
CA VAL A 11 -13.01 -5.34 14.86
C VAL A 11 -12.31 -6.35 13.95
N ARG A 12 -12.24 -6.04 12.67
CA ARG A 12 -11.85 -7.00 11.62
C ARG A 12 -10.38 -7.42 11.59
N LEU A 13 -9.49 -6.61 12.21
CA LEU A 13 -8.05 -6.86 12.22
C LEU A 13 -7.51 -7.05 13.65
N TYR A 14 -8.38 -7.45 14.58
CA TYR A 14 -7.95 -7.72 15.96
C TYR A 14 -6.81 -8.75 15.99
N ASP A 15 -5.74 -8.44 16.72
CA ASP A 15 -4.54 -9.28 16.85
C ASP A 15 -3.79 -9.54 15.52
N LYS A 16 -4.04 -8.76 14.46
CA LYS A 16 -3.24 -8.82 13.25
C LYS A 16 -2.09 -7.82 13.31
N THR A 17 -0.93 -8.22 12.79
CA THR A 17 0.25 -7.36 12.64
C THR A 17 0.47 -7.06 11.17
N ALA A 18 0.63 -5.77 10.84
CA ALA A 18 0.85 -5.30 9.49
C ALA A 18 2.17 -4.52 9.34
N ILE A 19 2.84 -4.66 8.20
CA ILE A 19 3.86 -3.73 7.71
C ILE A 19 3.21 -2.82 6.66
N VAL A 20 3.38 -1.50 6.79
CA VAL A 20 2.95 -0.52 5.78
C VAL A 20 4.14 0.32 5.34
N THR A 21 4.59 0.14 4.08
CA THR A 21 5.66 0.96 3.51
C THR A 21 5.11 2.29 2.99
N GLY A 22 5.87 3.39 3.17
CA GLY A 22 5.36 4.74 2.93
C GLY A 22 4.19 5.06 3.86
N GLY A 23 4.21 4.49 5.06
CA GLY A 23 3.09 4.50 5.98
C GLY A 23 2.91 5.80 6.76
N ALA A 24 3.88 6.72 6.71
CA ALA A 24 3.85 8.00 7.42
C ALA A 24 3.07 9.10 6.67
N GLY A 25 2.79 8.93 5.36
CA GLY A 25 2.12 9.94 4.53
C GLY A 25 1.06 9.38 3.59
N GLY A 26 0.28 10.25 3.01
CA GLY A 26 -0.66 9.96 1.93
C GLY A 26 -1.57 8.76 2.19
N ILE A 27 -1.65 7.87 1.19
CA ILE A 27 -2.44 6.64 1.26
C ILE A 27 -1.95 5.72 2.38
N GLY A 28 -0.62 5.56 2.55
CA GLY A 28 -0.06 4.71 3.59
C GLY A 28 -0.47 5.13 4.99
N ARG A 29 -0.46 6.43 5.29
CA ARG A 29 -0.97 6.96 6.57
C ARG A 29 -2.47 6.69 6.76
N GLY A 30 -3.26 6.84 5.70
CA GLY A 30 -4.69 6.51 5.74
C GLY A 30 -4.93 5.02 6.05
N ILE A 31 -4.15 4.12 5.44
CA ILE A 31 -4.20 2.68 5.71
C ILE A 31 -3.79 2.39 7.15
N THR A 32 -2.68 2.97 7.62
CA THR A 32 -2.20 2.81 9.00
C THR A 32 -3.30 3.15 10.01
N ARG A 33 -3.97 4.32 9.84
CA ARG A 33 -5.08 4.74 10.71
C ARG A 33 -6.28 3.78 10.63
N ALA A 34 -6.65 3.37 9.41
CA ALA A 34 -7.76 2.43 9.23
C ALA A 34 -7.47 1.07 9.88
N PHE A 35 -6.23 0.57 9.78
CA PHE A 35 -5.82 -0.70 10.38
C PHE A 35 -5.85 -0.64 11.92
N VAL A 36 -5.30 0.43 12.51
CA VAL A 36 -5.33 0.66 13.96
C VAL A 36 -6.77 0.76 14.49
N LYS A 37 -7.66 1.46 13.78
CA LYS A 37 -9.10 1.52 14.14
C LYS A 37 -9.78 0.15 14.16
N GLU A 38 -9.30 -0.78 13.34
CA GLU A 38 -9.80 -2.16 13.27
C GLU A 38 -8.98 -3.12 14.13
N GLY A 39 -8.13 -2.60 15.02
CA GLY A 39 -7.43 -3.37 16.07
C GLY A 39 -6.10 -3.99 15.65
N ALA A 40 -5.54 -3.66 14.51
CA ALA A 40 -4.24 -4.15 14.09
C ALA A 40 -3.08 -3.42 14.80
N ASN A 41 -1.97 -4.13 14.94
CA ASN A 41 -0.66 -3.55 15.20
C ASN A 41 0.02 -3.22 13.86
N VAL A 42 0.70 -2.08 13.77
CA VAL A 42 1.29 -1.63 12.49
C VAL A 42 2.74 -1.20 12.66
N LEU A 43 3.64 -1.82 11.92
CA LEU A 43 4.97 -1.29 11.68
C LEU A 43 4.90 -0.34 10.47
N VAL A 44 5.02 0.95 10.74
CA VAL A 44 5.14 2.01 9.73
C VAL A 44 6.58 2.09 9.28
N VAL A 45 6.83 1.89 7.99
CA VAL A 45 8.17 1.99 7.38
C VAL A 45 8.20 3.19 6.44
N ASP A 46 9.05 4.16 6.73
CA ASP A 46 9.18 5.38 5.94
C ASP A 46 10.60 5.95 6.07
N ILE A 47 10.94 6.91 5.22
CA ILE A 47 12.19 7.70 5.29
C ILE A 47 11.97 9.06 5.96
N ASN A 48 10.73 9.44 6.24
CA ASN A 48 10.36 10.71 6.86
C ASN A 48 10.19 10.53 8.37
N ASP A 49 11.24 10.79 9.13
CA ASP A 49 11.27 10.63 10.58
C ASP A 49 10.22 11.49 11.29
N ASP A 50 10.10 12.76 10.92
CA ASP A 50 9.16 13.68 11.57
C ASP A 50 7.70 13.18 11.43
N ALA A 51 7.33 12.74 10.25
CA ALA A 51 5.99 12.23 9.99
C ALA A 51 5.75 10.85 10.63
N GLY A 52 6.78 9.98 10.63
CA GLY A 52 6.71 8.65 11.22
C GLY A 52 6.56 8.70 12.73
N ASP A 53 7.39 9.48 13.40
CA ASP A 53 7.35 9.68 14.86
C ASP A 53 6.05 10.34 15.31
N ALA A 54 5.58 11.37 14.57
CA ALA A 54 4.32 12.02 14.85
C ALA A 54 3.13 11.05 14.76
N LEU A 55 3.10 10.20 13.72
CA LEU A 55 2.04 9.22 13.55
C LEU A 55 2.07 8.13 14.63
N ALA A 56 3.26 7.65 15.01
CA ALA A 56 3.42 6.68 16.09
C ALA A 56 2.99 7.27 17.44
N ALA A 57 3.33 8.54 17.71
CA ALA A 57 2.88 9.25 18.91
C ALA A 57 1.35 9.45 18.94
N GLU A 58 0.74 9.75 17.78
CA GLU A 58 -0.72 9.91 17.65
C GLU A 58 -1.48 8.61 17.92
N LEU A 59 -1.01 7.50 17.35
CA LEU A 59 -1.74 6.22 17.35
C LEU A 59 -1.35 5.28 18.51
N GLY A 60 -0.29 5.61 19.24
CA GLY A 60 0.09 4.94 20.49
C GLY A 60 0.71 3.56 20.31
N GLU A 61 0.45 2.67 21.28
CA GLU A 61 1.16 1.39 21.41
C GLU A 61 0.95 0.41 20.25
N GLN A 62 -0.09 0.58 19.47
CA GLN A 62 -0.37 -0.25 18.29
C GLN A 62 0.52 0.10 17.09
N VAL A 63 1.27 1.20 17.15
CA VAL A 63 2.13 1.63 16.05
C VAL A 63 3.59 1.68 16.49
N ARG A 64 4.46 1.17 15.63
CA ARG A 64 5.91 1.41 15.70
C ARG A 64 6.35 2.02 14.40
N TYR A 65 7.21 3.03 14.48
CA TYR A 65 7.87 3.63 13.34
C TYR A 65 9.27 3.02 13.16
N LEU A 66 9.63 2.74 11.92
CA LEU A 66 10.97 2.31 11.53
C LEU A 66 11.45 3.17 10.35
N HIS A 67 12.51 3.96 10.58
CA HIS A 67 13.23 4.59 9.47
C HIS A 67 13.90 3.51 8.62
N SER A 68 13.51 3.39 7.36
CA SER A 68 14.20 2.48 6.44
C SER A 68 14.00 2.88 4.99
N ASP A 69 15.10 2.92 4.25
CA ASP A 69 15.08 3.07 2.80
C ASP A 69 14.82 1.69 2.16
N ILE A 70 13.64 1.52 1.63
CA ILE A 70 13.21 0.28 0.99
C ILE A 70 13.90 0.02 -0.35
N SER A 71 14.58 1.00 -0.94
CA SER A 71 15.34 0.83 -2.18
C SER A 71 16.61 -0.01 -2.00
N VAL A 72 16.97 -0.31 -0.76
CA VAL A 72 18.11 -1.16 -0.38
C VAL A 72 17.62 -2.57 -0.09
N GLU A 73 17.97 -3.54 -0.93
CA GLU A 73 17.51 -4.95 -0.81
C GLU A 73 17.76 -5.55 0.58
N ALA A 74 18.93 -5.28 1.16
CA ALA A 74 19.30 -5.83 2.46
C ALA A 74 18.36 -5.40 3.60
N ASN A 75 17.64 -4.28 3.43
CA ASN A 75 16.69 -3.79 4.43
C ASN A 75 15.39 -4.61 4.48
N ALA A 76 15.05 -5.35 3.43
CA ALA A 76 13.79 -6.10 3.39
C ALA A 76 13.68 -7.13 4.54
N ALA A 77 14.74 -7.88 4.80
CA ALA A 77 14.74 -8.86 5.88
C ALA A 77 14.68 -8.19 7.27
N SER A 78 15.39 -7.07 7.46
CA SER A 78 15.39 -6.34 8.73
C SER A 78 14.06 -5.66 9.02
N ILE A 79 13.35 -5.16 8.01
CA ILE A 79 11.99 -4.62 8.14
C ILE A 79 11.02 -5.70 8.64
N VAL A 80 11.05 -6.89 8.03
CA VAL A 80 10.20 -8.01 8.47
C VAL A 80 10.54 -8.45 9.88
N ALA A 81 11.83 -8.58 10.19
CA ALA A 81 12.30 -8.96 11.53
C ALA A 81 11.83 -7.93 12.59
N ALA A 82 11.89 -6.63 12.29
CA ALA A 82 11.45 -5.58 13.20
C ALA A 82 9.94 -5.67 13.53
N ALA A 83 9.09 -6.03 12.55
CA ALA A 83 7.66 -6.24 12.81
C ALA A 83 7.42 -7.44 13.73
N VAL A 84 8.12 -8.56 13.47
CA VAL A 84 8.00 -9.77 14.28
C VAL A 84 8.57 -9.56 15.68
N GLU A 85 9.68 -8.82 15.82
CA GLU A 85 10.25 -8.46 17.13
C GLU A 85 9.30 -7.56 17.94
N ALA A 86 8.68 -6.58 17.28
CA ALA A 86 7.79 -5.62 17.95
C ALA A 86 6.46 -6.23 18.39
N PHE A 87 5.89 -7.17 17.61
CA PHE A 87 4.51 -7.62 17.78
C PHE A 87 4.33 -9.16 17.81
N GLY A 88 5.41 -9.91 17.62
CA GLY A 88 5.43 -11.37 17.75
C GLY A 88 5.14 -12.17 16.46
N HIS A 89 4.50 -11.57 15.48
CA HIS A 89 4.11 -12.23 14.21
C HIS A 89 3.88 -11.21 13.09
N LEU A 90 3.63 -11.70 11.87
CA LEU A 90 3.28 -10.87 10.71
C LEU A 90 2.13 -11.50 9.93
N ASP A 91 1.01 -10.78 9.78
CA ASP A 91 -0.19 -11.21 9.05
C ASP A 91 -0.39 -10.46 7.73
N VAL A 92 0.06 -9.20 7.64
CA VAL A 92 -0.24 -8.34 6.49
C VAL A 92 0.99 -7.58 6.03
N LEU A 93 1.26 -7.62 4.72
CA LEU A 93 2.26 -6.77 4.08
C LEU A 93 1.58 -5.80 3.10
N VAL A 94 1.73 -4.50 3.33
CA VAL A 94 1.25 -3.43 2.45
C VAL A 94 2.42 -2.74 1.77
N ASN A 95 2.65 -3.02 0.49
CA ASN A 95 3.66 -2.40 -0.35
C ASN A 95 3.08 -1.16 -1.04
N ASN A 96 3.09 -0.02 -0.32
CA ASN A 96 2.50 1.23 -0.79
C ASN A 96 3.54 2.26 -1.24
N ALA A 97 4.73 2.30 -0.65
CA ALA A 97 5.75 3.29 -0.96
C ALA A 97 6.17 3.27 -2.44
N HIS A 98 6.33 4.46 -3.03
CA HIS A 98 6.82 4.63 -4.40
C HIS A 98 7.22 6.08 -4.65
N ALA A 99 8.31 6.28 -5.36
CA ALA A 99 8.73 7.57 -5.91
C ALA A 99 8.91 7.49 -7.43
N SER A 100 8.50 8.52 -8.16
CA SER A 100 8.66 8.61 -9.60
C SER A 100 8.79 10.05 -10.07
N ARG A 101 9.24 10.25 -11.31
CA ARG A 101 9.26 11.54 -11.99
C ARG A 101 8.49 11.44 -13.30
N GLN A 102 7.79 12.50 -13.64
CA GLN A 102 7.01 12.57 -14.89
C GLN A 102 7.81 13.24 -15.99
N ALA A 103 7.77 12.67 -17.18
CA ALA A 103 8.30 13.27 -18.41
C ALA A 103 7.62 12.64 -19.63
N PRO A 104 7.54 13.37 -20.78
CA PRO A 104 7.19 12.74 -22.05
C PRO A 104 8.08 11.52 -22.33
N LEU A 105 7.56 10.50 -23.02
CA LEU A 105 8.29 9.24 -23.24
C LEU A 105 9.69 9.45 -23.84
N LEU A 106 9.83 10.37 -24.80
CA LEU A 106 11.13 10.67 -25.43
C LEU A 106 12.12 11.39 -24.49
N GLU A 107 11.63 11.97 -23.39
CA GLU A 107 12.43 12.68 -22.40
C GLU A 107 12.63 11.85 -21.12
N THR A 108 11.99 10.68 -21.02
CA THR A 108 12.16 9.77 -19.89
C THR A 108 13.57 9.19 -19.89
N THR A 109 14.33 9.45 -18.84
CA THR A 109 15.72 9.01 -18.69
C THR A 109 15.84 7.66 -17.98
N GLY A 110 17.04 7.03 -18.07
CA GLY A 110 17.37 5.83 -17.28
C GLY A 110 17.19 6.06 -15.79
N ASP A 111 17.66 7.20 -15.26
CA ASP A 111 17.52 7.54 -13.83
C ASP A 111 16.05 7.63 -13.37
N MET A 112 15.14 8.08 -14.24
CA MET A 112 13.70 8.09 -13.93
C MET A 112 13.13 6.67 -13.87
N MET A 113 13.58 5.78 -14.77
CA MET A 113 13.24 4.36 -14.73
C MET A 113 13.78 3.73 -13.45
N ASP A 114 15.07 3.94 -13.15
CA ASP A 114 15.74 3.38 -11.97
C ASP A 114 15.07 3.85 -10.67
N LEU A 115 14.73 5.14 -10.56
CA LEU A 115 14.00 5.66 -9.40
C LEU A 115 12.68 4.92 -9.20
N SER A 116 11.88 4.76 -10.26
CA SER A 116 10.55 4.15 -10.14
C SER A 116 10.63 2.66 -9.84
N PHE A 117 11.62 1.95 -10.40
CA PHE A 117 11.81 0.53 -10.14
C PHE A 117 12.44 0.27 -8.77
N SER A 118 13.46 1.05 -8.37
CA SER A 118 14.14 0.90 -7.08
C SER A 118 13.28 1.25 -5.88
N THR A 119 12.30 2.15 -6.03
CA THR A 119 11.40 2.54 -4.93
C THR A 119 10.03 1.86 -5.00
N GLY A 120 9.67 1.24 -6.12
CA GLY A 120 8.37 0.60 -6.32
C GLY A 120 8.46 -0.90 -6.51
N PHE A 121 8.97 -1.35 -7.67
CA PHE A 121 8.94 -2.76 -8.05
C PHE A 121 9.88 -3.64 -7.22
N TYR A 122 11.16 -3.28 -7.14
CA TYR A 122 12.14 -4.10 -6.42
C TYR A 122 11.84 -4.24 -4.94
N PRO A 123 11.50 -3.17 -4.19
CA PRO A 123 11.09 -3.31 -2.78
C PRO A 123 9.88 -4.21 -2.60
N THR A 124 8.86 -4.08 -3.46
CA THR A 124 7.70 -4.97 -3.44
C THR A 124 8.13 -6.43 -3.57
N PHE A 125 9.00 -6.74 -4.53
CA PHE A 125 9.50 -8.08 -4.75
C PHE A 125 10.32 -8.61 -3.55
N TRP A 126 11.24 -7.81 -3.01
CA TRP A 126 12.10 -8.23 -1.89
C TRP A 126 11.31 -8.42 -0.60
N LEU A 127 10.42 -7.47 -0.28
CA LEU A 127 9.59 -7.55 0.93
C LEU A 127 8.60 -8.72 0.87
N MET A 128 7.99 -8.98 -0.28
CA MET A 128 7.15 -10.16 -0.48
C MET A 128 7.93 -11.46 -0.20
N LYS A 129 9.15 -11.59 -0.72
CA LYS A 129 9.99 -12.77 -0.45
C LYS A 129 10.38 -12.89 1.02
N ALA A 130 10.77 -11.77 1.66
CA ALA A 130 11.18 -11.78 3.07
C ALA A 130 10.00 -12.07 4.00
N ALA A 131 8.81 -11.57 3.67
CA ALA A 131 7.61 -11.75 4.49
C ALA A 131 6.97 -13.15 4.32
N HIS A 132 7.18 -13.82 3.16
CA HIS A 132 6.52 -15.08 2.84
C HIS A 132 6.51 -16.12 3.97
N PRO A 133 7.64 -16.47 4.63
CA PRO A 133 7.63 -17.50 5.68
C PRO A 133 6.69 -17.14 6.85
N HIS A 134 6.68 -15.87 7.25
CA HIS A 134 5.86 -15.39 8.36
C HIS A 134 4.37 -15.30 7.97
N LEU A 135 4.07 -14.86 6.75
CA LEU A 135 2.69 -14.82 6.25
C LEU A 135 2.10 -16.24 6.09
N ALA A 136 2.90 -17.22 5.67
CA ALA A 136 2.47 -18.61 5.53
C ALA A 136 2.09 -19.28 6.87
N GLU A 137 2.68 -18.84 7.98
CA GLU A 137 2.33 -19.33 9.32
C GLU A 137 0.98 -18.80 9.83
N ARG A 138 0.41 -17.79 9.15
CA ARG A 138 -0.73 -17.00 9.64
C ARG A 138 -1.87 -16.86 8.63
N ASP A 139 -1.87 -17.61 7.52
CA ASP A 139 -2.79 -17.43 6.39
C ASP A 139 -2.88 -15.94 5.99
N GLY A 140 -1.69 -15.36 5.75
CA GLY A 140 -1.51 -13.91 5.67
C GLY A 140 -1.98 -13.26 4.37
N SER A 141 -1.88 -11.94 4.32
CA SER A 141 -2.31 -11.14 3.17
C SER A 141 -1.22 -10.22 2.67
N VAL A 142 -1.06 -10.10 1.35
CA VAL A 142 -0.24 -9.10 0.68
C VAL A 142 -1.13 -8.14 -0.10
N ILE A 143 -0.95 -6.84 0.14
CA ILE A 143 -1.65 -5.77 -0.56
C ILE A 143 -0.61 -4.92 -1.29
N ASN A 144 -0.58 -5.03 -2.60
CA ASN A 144 0.28 -4.24 -3.47
C ASN A 144 -0.48 -3.09 -4.12
N PHE A 145 0.25 -2.08 -4.61
CA PHE A 145 -0.35 -0.91 -5.23
C PHE A 145 0.04 -0.79 -6.70
N ALA A 146 -0.95 -0.91 -7.58
CA ALA A 146 -0.88 -0.55 -8.99
C ALA A 146 -1.41 0.86 -9.24
N SER A 147 -1.69 1.19 -10.50
CA SER A 147 -2.28 2.47 -10.89
C SER A 147 -3.05 2.33 -12.20
N GLY A 148 -4.17 3.05 -12.31
CA GLY A 148 -4.87 3.23 -13.60
C GLY A 148 -3.95 3.76 -14.70
N ALA A 149 -2.95 4.57 -14.34
CA ALA A 149 -1.98 5.10 -15.29
C ALA A 149 -1.20 4.02 -16.07
N GLY A 150 -0.95 2.87 -15.45
CA GLY A 150 -0.34 1.72 -16.12
C GLY A 150 -1.30 1.00 -17.05
N ILE A 151 -2.57 0.97 -16.70
CA ILE A 151 -3.61 0.23 -17.43
C ILE A 151 -4.07 1.00 -18.68
N ASP A 152 -4.27 2.32 -18.57
CA ASP A 152 -4.75 3.17 -19.66
C ASP A 152 -3.62 3.85 -20.45
N GLY A 153 -2.36 3.74 -20.00
CA GLY A 153 -1.21 4.33 -20.66
C GLY A 153 -1.16 5.86 -20.53
N SER A 154 -1.37 6.39 -19.32
CA SER A 154 -1.39 7.85 -19.08
C SER A 154 -0.13 8.54 -19.60
N PRO A 155 -0.26 9.63 -20.39
CA PRO A 155 0.89 10.40 -20.90
C PRO A 155 1.81 10.88 -19.78
N THR A 156 3.11 10.97 -20.05
CA THR A 156 4.17 11.42 -19.14
C THR A 156 4.49 10.49 -17.95
N GLN A 157 3.84 9.34 -17.88
CA GLN A 157 3.95 8.40 -16.76
C GLN A 157 4.77 7.12 -17.09
N ALA A 158 5.66 7.16 -18.08
CA ALA A 158 6.32 5.96 -18.63
C ALA A 158 7.00 5.10 -17.55
N SER A 159 7.87 5.69 -16.71
CA SER A 159 8.58 4.95 -15.64
C SER A 159 7.63 4.44 -14.57
N TYR A 160 6.69 5.28 -14.15
CA TYR A 160 5.67 4.94 -13.14
C TYR A 160 4.75 3.82 -13.62
N ALA A 161 4.18 3.96 -14.81
CA ALA A 161 3.29 2.98 -15.41
C ALA A 161 3.97 1.61 -15.55
N ALA A 162 5.22 1.60 -16.06
CA ALA A 162 5.99 0.36 -16.21
C ALA A 162 6.20 -0.35 -14.86
N ALA A 163 6.62 0.37 -13.81
CA ALA A 163 6.82 -0.20 -12.48
C ALA A 163 5.48 -0.72 -11.89
N LYS A 164 4.39 0.03 -12.03
CA LYS A 164 3.06 -0.37 -11.51
C LYS A 164 2.49 -1.60 -12.22
N GLU A 165 2.71 -1.74 -13.53
CA GLU A 165 2.33 -2.96 -14.26
C GLU A 165 3.24 -4.14 -13.91
N ALA A 166 4.54 -3.92 -13.66
CA ALA A 166 5.42 -4.97 -13.16
C ALA A 166 4.96 -5.49 -11.78
N ILE A 167 4.58 -4.59 -10.85
CA ILE A 167 4.00 -4.97 -9.55
C ILE A 167 2.72 -5.78 -9.74
N ARG A 168 1.81 -5.33 -10.62
CA ARG A 168 0.57 -6.05 -10.91
C ARG A 168 0.83 -7.45 -11.49
N ALA A 169 1.87 -7.59 -12.32
CA ALA A 169 2.25 -8.87 -12.90
C ALA A 169 2.78 -9.85 -11.84
N ILE A 170 3.75 -9.44 -11.01
CA ILE A 170 4.30 -10.34 -9.98
C ILE A 170 3.27 -10.67 -8.89
N SER A 171 2.32 -9.77 -8.61
CA SER A 171 1.23 -10.06 -7.66
C SER A 171 0.39 -11.25 -8.11
N ARG A 172 0.10 -11.37 -9.42
CA ARG A 172 -0.62 -12.53 -9.96
C ARG A 172 0.21 -13.80 -9.91
N VAL A 173 1.53 -13.71 -10.13
CA VAL A 173 2.44 -14.86 -9.99
C VAL A 173 2.41 -15.35 -8.54
N ALA A 174 2.63 -14.45 -7.59
CA ALA A 174 2.61 -14.79 -6.16
C ALA A 174 1.24 -15.34 -5.72
N ALA A 175 0.14 -14.75 -6.18
CA ALA A 175 -1.21 -15.25 -5.89
C ALA A 175 -1.40 -16.72 -6.31
N ASN A 176 -0.87 -17.10 -7.49
CA ASN A 176 -0.95 -18.46 -7.97
C ASN A 176 -0.03 -19.43 -7.20
N GLU A 177 1.17 -18.99 -6.86
CA GLU A 177 2.17 -19.84 -6.20
C GLU A 177 1.86 -20.03 -4.72
N TRP A 178 1.44 -18.96 -4.01
CA TRP A 178 1.31 -18.90 -2.55
C TRP A 178 -0.09 -19.24 -2.03
N ALA A 179 -1.07 -19.42 -2.92
CA ALA A 179 -2.42 -19.82 -2.51
C ALA A 179 -2.45 -21.12 -1.68
N ARG A 180 -1.50 -22.04 -1.94
CA ARG A 180 -1.38 -23.31 -1.19
C ARG A 180 -0.79 -23.11 0.21
N ASP A 181 -0.09 -22.00 0.41
CA ASP A 181 0.49 -21.60 1.70
C ASP A 181 -0.50 -20.73 2.51
N GLY A 182 -1.75 -20.62 2.05
CA GLY A 182 -2.79 -19.81 2.69
C GLY A 182 -2.68 -18.29 2.45
N ILE A 183 -1.70 -17.82 1.65
CA ILE A 183 -1.45 -16.40 1.46
C ILE A 183 -2.31 -15.82 0.34
N ASN A 184 -3.06 -14.76 0.65
CA ASN A 184 -3.76 -13.95 -0.35
C ASN A 184 -2.88 -12.79 -0.85
N VAL A 185 -2.81 -12.61 -2.16
CA VAL A 185 -2.06 -11.52 -2.78
C VAL A 185 -2.97 -10.72 -3.70
N ASN A 186 -3.31 -9.50 -3.31
CA ASN A 186 -4.20 -8.63 -4.08
C ASN A 186 -3.58 -7.25 -4.33
N VAL A 187 -4.16 -6.50 -5.25
CA VAL A 187 -3.67 -5.20 -5.69
C VAL A 187 -4.77 -4.16 -5.57
N ILE A 188 -4.44 -2.98 -5.03
CA ILE A 188 -5.29 -1.79 -5.07
C ILE A 188 -4.76 -0.84 -6.14
N SER A 189 -5.66 -0.31 -6.98
CA SER A 189 -5.38 0.78 -7.92
C SER A 189 -6.24 1.99 -7.55
N PRO A 190 -5.69 2.92 -6.73
CA PRO A 190 -6.47 4.00 -6.14
C PRO A 190 -6.43 5.28 -6.97
N LEU A 191 -7.45 6.14 -6.73
CA LEU A 191 -7.39 7.57 -7.01
C LEU A 191 -7.79 8.33 -5.73
N ALA A 192 -6.81 8.86 -4.99
CA ALA A 192 -7.04 9.50 -3.70
C ALA A 192 -6.39 10.89 -3.62
N LEU A 193 -6.96 11.77 -2.80
CA LEU A 193 -6.39 13.06 -2.47
C LEU A 193 -5.31 12.88 -1.41
N THR A 194 -4.07 13.04 -1.82
CA THR A 194 -2.89 12.99 -0.92
C THR A 194 -2.20 14.34 -0.97
N GLU A 195 -1.29 14.60 -0.01
CA GLU A 195 -0.51 15.84 0.01
C GLU A 195 0.25 16.06 -1.33
N GLY A 196 0.72 14.99 -1.94
CA GLY A 196 1.39 15.06 -3.25
C GLY A 196 0.43 15.42 -4.39
N VAL A 197 -0.81 14.94 -4.34
CA VAL A 197 -1.87 15.30 -5.32
C VAL A 197 -2.33 16.74 -5.08
N GLU A 198 -2.51 17.17 -3.82
CA GLU A 198 -2.84 18.55 -3.48
C GLU A 198 -1.79 19.53 -3.99
N ALA A 199 -0.51 19.28 -3.70
CA ALA A 199 0.60 20.10 -4.21
C ALA A 199 0.63 20.14 -5.74
N TYR A 200 0.33 19.02 -6.41
CA TYR A 200 0.24 18.96 -7.87
C TYR A 200 -0.93 19.79 -8.41
N ILE A 201 -2.09 19.77 -7.76
CA ILE A 201 -3.26 20.59 -8.11
C ILE A 201 -2.94 22.07 -7.94
N GLU A 202 -2.32 22.46 -6.83
CA GLU A 202 -1.92 23.85 -6.55
C GLU A 202 -0.93 24.38 -7.61
N ALA A 203 0.04 23.55 -8.00
CA ALA A 203 1.03 23.90 -9.02
C ALA A 203 0.46 23.93 -10.45
N ASN A 204 -0.71 23.33 -10.71
CA ASN A 204 -1.29 23.18 -12.05
C ASN A 204 -2.77 23.60 -12.08
N PRO A 205 -3.10 24.88 -12.11
CA PRO A 205 -4.48 25.36 -12.10
C PRO A 205 -5.35 24.70 -13.19
N GLY A 206 -6.51 24.18 -12.77
CA GLY A 206 -7.47 23.48 -13.66
C GLY A 206 -7.22 22.00 -13.88
N ILE A 207 -6.10 21.44 -13.36
CA ILE A 207 -5.80 20.02 -13.48
C ILE A 207 -6.80 19.16 -12.69
N GLU A 208 -7.28 19.63 -11.54
CA GLU A 208 -8.29 18.95 -10.73
C GLU A 208 -9.55 18.63 -11.55
N LYS A 209 -10.11 19.65 -12.24
CA LYS A 209 -11.27 19.46 -13.10
C LYS A 209 -11.02 18.43 -14.19
N ARG A 210 -9.82 18.42 -14.75
CA ARG A 210 -9.43 17.44 -15.79
C ARG A 210 -9.33 16.02 -15.21
N LEU A 211 -8.67 15.83 -14.07
CA LEU A 211 -8.57 14.54 -13.40
C LEU A 211 -9.95 14.00 -13.01
N LEU A 212 -10.82 14.84 -12.48
CA LEU A 212 -12.15 14.42 -12.04
C LEU A 212 -13.18 14.32 -13.19
N SER A 213 -12.88 14.87 -14.38
CA SER A 213 -13.81 14.79 -15.52
C SER A 213 -14.09 13.36 -15.98
N GLY A 214 -13.08 12.47 -15.87
CA GLY A 214 -13.18 11.05 -16.17
C GLY A 214 -13.70 10.19 -15.00
N THR A 215 -13.84 10.76 -13.80
CA THR A 215 -14.25 10.03 -12.60
C THR A 215 -15.76 10.18 -12.36
N PRO A 216 -16.57 9.12 -12.49
CA PRO A 216 -18.03 9.19 -12.30
C PRO A 216 -18.46 9.77 -10.94
N MET A 217 -17.75 9.44 -9.86
CA MET A 217 -18.05 9.98 -8.52
C MET A 217 -17.66 11.43 -8.32
N ARG A 218 -16.94 12.05 -9.28
CA ARG A 218 -16.58 13.49 -9.29
C ARG A 218 -15.85 13.99 -8.04
N ARG A 219 -15.13 13.11 -7.36
CA ARG A 219 -14.26 13.44 -6.25
C ARG A 219 -13.05 12.49 -6.22
N PHE A 220 -11.99 12.93 -5.57
CA PHE A 220 -10.94 12.01 -5.13
C PHE A 220 -11.43 11.16 -3.95
N GLY A 221 -10.86 9.98 -3.80
CA GLY A 221 -11.02 9.17 -2.62
C GLY A 221 -10.26 9.78 -1.43
N ASP A 222 -10.79 9.60 -0.24
CA ASP A 222 -10.07 9.88 1.00
C ASP A 222 -9.14 8.70 1.34
N PRO A 223 -7.86 8.96 1.69
CA PRO A 223 -6.90 7.91 1.97
C PRO A 223 -7.32 6.91 3.05
N GLU A 224 -7.99 7.36 4.11
CA GLU A 224 -8.41 6.50 5.22
C GLU A 224 -9.78 5.86 4.96
N SER A 225 -10.79 6.67 4.66
CA SER A 225 -12.17 6.19 4.62
C SER A 225 -12.57 5.54 3.30
N ASP A 226 -11.89 5.84 2.17
CA ASP A 226 -12.15 5.19 0.89
C ASP A 226 -11.11 4.10 0.58
N ILE A 227 -9.80 4.40 0.72
CA ILE A 227 -8.74 3.43 0.38
C ILE A 227 -8.41 2.51 1.55
N GLY A 228 -8.26 3.08 2.76
CA GLY A 228 -7.92 2.33 3.97
C GLY A 228 -8.95 1.24 4.28
N ARG A 229 -10.24 1.50 4.10
CA ARG A 229 -11.30 0.49 4.31
C ARG A 229 -11.23 -0.68 3.32
N VAL A 230 -10.81 -0.43 2.08
CA VAL A 230 -10.59 -1.52 1.11
C VAL A 230 -9.35 -2.33 1.51
N ALA A 231 -8.30 -1.67 1.99
CA ALA A 231 -7.13 -2.38 2.53
C ALA A 231 -7.50 -3.22 3.76
N VAL A 232 -8.35 -2.70 4.68
CA VAL A 232 -8.88 -3.47 5.81
C VAL A 232 -9.65 -4.70 5.33
N PHE A 233 -10.55 -4.57 4.36
CA PHE A 233 -11.26 -5.71 3.77
C PHE A 233 -10.29 -6.77 3.23
N LEU A 234 -9.29 -6.37 2.44
CA LEU A 234 -8.31 -7.29 1.86
C LEU A 234 -7.38 -7.95 2.90
N ALA A 235 -7.18 -7.31 4.06
CA ALA A 235 -6.38 -7.82 5.17
C ALA A 235 -7.19 -8.70 6.14
N SER A 236 -8.51 -8.67 6.05
CA SER A 236 -9.42 -9.39 6.93
C SER A 236 -9.82 -10.75 6.38
N ASP A 237 -10.46 -11.55 7.22
CA ASP A 237 -11.01 -12.86 6.84
C ASP A 237 -12.17 -12.75 5.83
N ASP A 238 -12.78 -11.55 5.68
CA ASP A 238 -13.80 -11.27 4.68
C ASP A 238 -13.28 -11.48 3.24
N ALA A 239 -11.96 -11.35 3.02
CA ALA A 239 -11.30 -11.57 1.73
C ALA A 239 -10.60 -12.94 1.62
N SER A 240 -10.86 -13.88 2.54
CA SER A 240 -10.16 -15.18 2.61
C SER A 240 -10.24 -16.01 1.31
N TYR A 241 -11.22 -15.78 0.45
CA TYR A 241 -11.37 -16.44 -0.86
C TYR A 241 -11.05 -15.53 -2.04
N MET A 242 -10.24 -14.46 -1.79
CA MET A 242 -9.85 -13.50 -2.83
C MET A 242 -8.32 -13.44 -2.97
N THR A 243 -7.80 -13.83 -4.13
CA THR A 243 -6.39 -13.68 -4.47
C THR A 243 -6.22 -13.34 -5.95
N GLY A 244 -5.12 -12.66 -6.31
CA GLY A 244 -4.77 -12.28 -7.68
C GLY A 244 -5.61 -11.14 -8.27
N GLN A 245 -6.46 -10.47 -7.48
CA GLN A 245 -7.38 -9.44 -7.97
C GLN A 245 -6.72 -8.06 -8.00
N THR A 246 -7.13 -7.23 -8.96
CA THR A 246 -6.85 -5.79 -8.97
C THR A 246 -8.15 -5.04 -8.68
N MET A 247 -8.19 -4.39 -7.51
CA MET A 247 -9.34 -3.60 -7.05
C MET A 247 -9.18 -2.16 -7.51
N MET A 248 -10.04 -1.70 -8.42
CA MET A 248 -10.09 -0.29 -8.80
C MET A 248 -10.84 0.49 -7.72
N VAL A 249 -10.11 1.38 -7.00
CA VAL A 249 -10.66 2.23 -5.93
C VAL A 249 -10.45 3.69 -6.33
N ASP A 250 -11.11 4.08 -7.41
CA ASP A 250 -10.85 5.30 -8.17
C ASP A 250 -12.12 6.09 -8.53
N GLY A 251 -13.24 5.81 -7.84
CA GLY A 251 -14.50 6.47 -8.11
C GLY A 251 -15.10 6.16 -9.49
N GLY A 252 -14.69 5.05 -10.10
CA GLY A 252 -15.12 4.58 -11.42
C GLY A 252 -14.34 5.18 -12.58
N GLY A 253 -13.18 5.79 -12.31
CA GLY A 253 -12.32 6.41 -13.33
C GLY A 253 -11.85 5.43 -14.38
N LEU A 254 -11.53 4.20 -13.99
CA LEU A 254 -11.19 3.11 -14.89
C LEU A 254 -11.94 1.84 -14.52
N MET A 255 -12.55 1.20 -15.54
CA MET A 255 -13.28 -0.05 -15.36
C MET A 255 -12.56 -1.17 -16.09
N LEU A 256 -12.04 -2.17 -15.33
CA LEU A 256 -11.48 -3.38 -15.91
C LEU A 256 -12.61 -4.22 -16.56
N ARG A 257 -12.40 -4.64 -17.79
CA ARG A 257 -13.34 -5.47 -18.57
C ARG A 257 -12.68 -6.77 -18.97
#